data_5e7e1a3d8434a1795c6e66e22562d500
#
_entry.id   5e7e1a3d8434a1795c6e66e22562d500
#
_cell.length_a   1.000
_cell.length_b   1.000
_cell.length_c   1.000
_cell.angle_alpha   90.00
_cell.angle_beta   90.00
_cell.angle_gamma   90.00
#
_symmetry.space_group_name_H-M   'P 1'
#
loop_
_entity.id
_entity.type
_entity.pdbx_description
1 polymer ?
#
loop_
_entity_poly.entity_id
_entity_poly.type
_entity_poly.pdbx_seq_one_letter_code
_entity_poly.pdbx_strand_id
1 'polypeptide(L)'
;MSPIITDPMNPIEMYGYGCTTTKRGRALIAKILAEKMPLTLTRTMVGSGTCPEGLFPGELQDLVEPVAAATSNEPMYDGDTVHMTVEYRSDLNGGLDHGFWIREFGVFARDLDGEEVLLYYGTLGDYPQWVSAYSSTGIDTRRFPISITVGEGATVIIDYSPEAFMTAEDVKEYCTVVMLPQFLAEAQKLIDAHNADPEAHPAIQNLSAALDSRLSLLELMYNTDVSGNPFTVTFDSLTGLAVTGVWNTSQQRLEF
;
A
#
# COMPACT_ATOMS: atom_id res chain seq x y z
N MET A 1 14.43 -37.63 8.49
CA MET A 1 15.54 -36.68 8.71
C MET A 1 15.86 -36.10 7.34
N SER A 2 15.53 -34.85 7.11
CA SER A 2 15.92 -34.16 5.87
C SER A 2 17.43 -34.16 5.78
N PRO A 3 18.03 -34.49 4.63
CA PRO A 3 19.47 -34.36 4.48
C PRO A 3 19.87 -32.89 4.69
N ILE A 4 20.74 -32.65 5.63
CA ILE A 4 21.38 -31.35 5.79
C ILE A 4 22.22 -31.18 4.53
N ILE A 5 21.86 -30.21 3.70
CA ILE A 5 22.61 -29.84 2.50
C ILE A 5 23.96 -29.33 2.96
N THR A 6 24.99 -30.14 2.77
CA THR A 6 26.36 -29.84 3.25
C THR A 6 27.29 -29.41 2.12
N ASP A 7 26.84 -29.44 0.87
CA ASP A 7 27.66 -29.07 -0.28
C ASP A 7 27.06 -27.87 -1.03
N PRO A 8 27.58 -26.64 -0.83
CA PRO A 8 27.13 -25.47 -1.57
C PRO A 8 27.52 -25.50 -3.06
N MET A 9 28.26 -26.52 -3.53
CA MET A 9 28.71 -26.66 -4.91
C MET A 9 27.81 -27.61 -5.73
N ASN A 10 26.82 -28.26 -5.13
CA ASN A 10 25.85 -29.08 -5.87
C ASN A 10 24.47 -28.40 -5.89
N PRO A 11 24.20 -27.53 -6.86
CA PRO A 11 22.93 -26.81 -6.95
C PRO A 11 21.70 -27.74 -7.14
N ILE A 12 21.90 -28.98 -7.60
CA ILE A 12 20.81 -29.93 -7.83
C ILE A 12 20.21 -30.42 -6.51
N GLU A 13 21.03 -30.64 -5.49
CA GLU A 13 20.55 -31.04 -4.16
C GLU A 13 19.85 -29.88 -3.42
N MET A 14 20.21 -28.65 -3.72
CA MET A 14 19.59 -27.44 -3.14
C MET A 14 18.15 -27.22 -3.60
N TYR A 15 17.77 -27.72 -4.77
CA TYR A 15 16.52 -27.39 -5.44
C TYR A 15 15.51 -28.56 -5.50
N GLY A 16 15.83 -29.68 -4.87
CA GLY A 16 14.90 -30.83 -4.77
C GLY A 16 13.63 -30.51 -3.99
N TYR A 17 13.68 -29.47 -3.17
CA TYR A 17 12.56 -28.96 -2.36
C TYR A 17 12.57 -27.44 -2.41
N GLY A 18 11.64 -26.83 -3.13
CA GLY A 18 11.52 -25.40 -3.05
C GLY A 18 10.96 -24.75 -4.31
N CYS A 19 10.96 -23.45 -4.24
CA CYS A 19 10.39 -22.58 -5.25
C CYS A 19 11.51 -21.82 -5.97
N THR A 20 11.40 -21.65 -7.26
CA THR A 20 12.40 -20.94 -8.05
C THR A 20 11.79 -20.16 -9.21
N THR A 21 12.35 -18.98 -9.51
CA THR A 21 12.07 -18.29 -10.77
C THR A 21 12.71 -19.08 -11.90
N THR A 22 11.95 -19.40 -12.94
CA THR A 22 12.47 -20.17 -14.08
C THR A 22 13.49 -19.38 -14.89
N LYS A 23 14.23 -20.06 -15.76
CA LYS A 23 15.18 -19.42 -16.67
C LYS A 23 14.48 -18.43 -17.61
N ARG A 24 13.30 -18.81 -18.14
CA ARG A 24 12.48 -17.92 -18.99
C ARG A 24 11.90 -16.76 -18.15
N GLY A 25 11.48 -17.04 -16.92
CA GLY A 25 11.00 -16.01 -15.99
C GLY A 25 12.07 -14.97 -15.68
N ARG A 26 13.29 -15.40 -15.35
CA ARG A 26 14.41 -14.45 -15.14
C ARG A 26 14.73 -13.62 -16.38
N ALA A 27 14.69 -14.23 -17.57
CA ALA A 27 14.91 -13.51 -18.81
C ALA A 27 13.78 -12.49 -19.07
N LEU A 28 12.54 -12.83 -18.76
CA LEU A 28 11.40 -11.91 -18.84
C LEU A 28 11.58 -10.74 -17.87
N ILE A 29 11.88 -11.00 -16.60
CA ILE A 29 12.12 -9.94 -15.60
C ILE A 29 13.22 -8.98 -16.08
N ALA A 30 14.33 -9.50 -16.61
CA ALA A 30 15.40 -8.67 -17.15
C ALA A 30 14.93 -7.79 -18.32
N LYS A 31 14.10 -8.32 -19.22
CA LYS A 31 13.53 -7.55 -20.35
C LYS A 31 12.62 -6.43 -19.87
N ILE A 32 11.66 -6.74 -18.98
CA ILE A 32 10.70 -5.73 -18.50
C ILE A 32 11.36 -4.61 -17.72
N LEU A 33 12.42 -4.92 -16.94
CA LEU A 33 13.21 -3.90 -16.25
C LEU A 33 13.94 -2.98 -17.24
N ALA A 34 14.53 -3.56 -18.29
CA ALA A 34 15.23 -2.78 -19.31
C ALA A 34 14.28 -1.86 -20.09
N GLU A 35 13.09 -2.32 -20.40
CA GLU A 35 12.08 -1.59 -21.18
C GLU A 35 11.11 -0.76 -20.31
N LYS A 36 11.23 -0.86 -18.98
CA LYS A 36 10.33 -0.20 -18.01
C LYS A 36 8.86 -0.55 -18.21
N MET A 37 8.60 -1.79 -18.57
CA MET A 37 7.25 -2.32 -18.76
C MET A 37 6.79 -3.04 -17.50
N PRO A 38 5.47 -3.13 -17.24
CA PRO A 38 4.96 -3.92 -16.13
C PRO A 38 5.10 -5.42 -16.40
N LEU A 39 5.35 -6.19 -15.34
CA LEU A 39 5.23 -7.66 -15.35
C LEU A 39 3.76 -8.03 -15.22
N THR A 40 3.19 -8.64 -16.23
CA THR A 40 1.78 -9.06 -16.23
C THR A 40 1.67 -10.54 -15.91
N LEU A 41 1.13 -10.85 -14.73
CA LEU A 41 0.80 -12.22 -14.34
C LEU A 41 -0.53 -12.63 -14.98
N THR A 42 -0.57 -13.78 -15.63
CA THR A 42 -1.71 -14.23 -16.43
C THR A 42 -2.54 -15.30 -15.75
N ARG A 43 -1.90 -16.18 -14.99
CA ARG A 43 -2.58 -17.24 -14.23
C ARG A 43 -1.67 -17.89 -13.20
N THR A 44 -2.29 -18.58 -12.28
CA THR A 44 -1.63 -19.53 -11.38
C THR A 44 -2.25 -20.90 -11.54
N MET A 45 -1.44 -21.95 -11.39
CA MET A 45 -1.90 -23.34 -11.50
C MET A 45 -1.26 -24.22 -10.45
N VAL A 46 -1.96 -25.33 -10.15
CA VAL A 46 -1.43 -26.44 -9.36
C VAL A 46 -1.41 -27.70 -10.20
N GLY A 47 -0.49 -28.62 -9.88
CA GLY A 47 -0.30 -29.86 -10.61
C GLY A 47 0.07 -31.04 -9.70
N SER A 48 -0.05 -32.24 -10.26
CA SER A 48 0.29 -33.53 -9.62
C SER A 48 1.69 -34.01 -10.01
N GLY A 49 2.35 -33.32 -10.93
CA GLY A 49 3.64 -33.70 -11.46
C GLY A 49 4.78 -33.54 -10.46
N THR A 50 5.85 -34.22 -10.75
CA THR A 50 7.10 -34.08 -9.99
C THR A 50 8.21 -33.74 -10.97
N CYS A 51 9.04 -32.75 -10.61
CA CYS A 51 10.17 -32.39 -11.45
C CYS A 51 11.02 -33.64 -11.73
N PRO A 52 11.33 -33.94 -13.03
CA PRO A 52 12.11 -35.10 -13.40
C PRO A 52 13.48 -35.11 -12.70
N GLU A 53 13.91 -36.32 -12.29
CA GLU A 53 15.23 -36.49 -11.68
C GLU A 53 16.35 -36.00 -12.63
N GLY A 54 17.28 -35.21 -12.09
CA GLY A 54 18.38 -34.64 -12.84
C GLY A 54 18.05 -33.36 -13.65
N LEU A 55 16.77 -32.94 -13.68
CA LEU A 55 16.38 -31.68 -14.28
C LEU A 55 16.31 -30.59 -13.20
N PHE A 56 16.95 -29.45 -13.47
CA PHE A 56 16.83 -28.29 -12.61
C PHE A 56 15.41 -27.67 -12.72
N PRO A 57 14.65 -27.49 -11.61
CA PRO A 57 13.29 -26.96 -11.68
C PRO A 57 13.16 -25.64 -12.45
N GLY A 58 14.19 -24.78 -12.39
CA GLY A 58 14.22 -23.52 -13.13
C GLY A 58 14.34 -23.66 -14.66
N GLU A 59 14.57 -24.85 -15.20
CA GLU A 59 14.59 -25.11 -16.65
C GLU A 59 13.23 -25.53 -17.21
N LEU A 60 12.27 -25.80 -16.32
CA LEU A 60 10.91 -26.15 -16.74
C LEU A 60 10.28 -24.96 -17.51
N GLN A 61 9.49 -25.31 -18.51
CA GLN A 61 8.77 -24.35 -19.36
C GLN A 61 7.27 -24.33 -19.05
N ASP A 62 6.79 -25.37 -18.40
CA ASP A 62 5.41 -25.55 -17.93
C ASP A 62 5.43 -26.45 -16.68
N LEU A 63 4.28 -26.61 -16.01
CA LEU A 63 4.10 -27.66 -15.02
C LEU A 63 4.29 -29.04 -15.66
N VAL A 64 4.78 -29.98 -14.87
CA VAL A 64 4.99 -31.37 -15.35
C VAL A 64 3.66 -32.05 -15.61
N GLU A 65 2.71 -31.90 -14.70
CA GLU A 65 1.36 -32.46 -14.82
C GLU A 65 0.35 -31.43 -14.24
N PRO A 66 -0.03 -30.40 -15.04
CA PRO A 66 -1.00 -29.42 -14.59
C PRO A 66 -2.38 -30.04 -14.39
N VAL A 67 -3.05 -29.74 -13.27
CA VAL A 67 -4.36 -30.31 -12.92
C VAL A 67 -5.43 -29.23 -12.89
N ALA A 68 -5.20 -28.14 -12.18
CA ALA A 68 -6.23 -27.13 -11.95
C ALA A 68 -5.66 -25.70 -11.91
N ALA A 69 -6.51 -24.76 -12.31
CA ALA A 69 -6.23 -23.36 -12.07
C ALA A 69 -6.27 -23.05 -10.56
N ALA A 70 -5.37 -22.22 -10.12
CA ALA A 70 -5.33 -21.66 -8.79
C ALA A 70 -5.62 -20.15 -8.85
N THR A 71 -5.67 -19.51 -7.71
CA THR A 71 -5.79 -18.06 -7.58
C THR A 71 -4.67 -17.50 -6.72
N SER A 72 -4.67 -16.22 -6.46
CA SER A 72 -3.74 -15.58 -5.53
C SER A 72 -4.39 -14.39 -4.81
N ASN A 73 -3.73 -13.88 -3.77
CA ASN A 73 -3.97 -12.54 -3.30
C ASN A 73 -3.33 -11.51 -4.23
N GLU A 74 -3.63 -10.22 -4.02
CA GLU A 74 -2.91 -9.15 -4.69
C GLU A 74 -1.42 -9.16 -4.26
N PRO A 75 -0.49 -8.98 -5.21
CA PRO A 75 0.93 -8.90 -4.91
C PRO A 75 1.26 -7.71 -4.01
N MET A 76 2.05 -7.94 -2.99
CA MET A 76 2.59 -6.90 -2.12
C MET A 76 4.08 -6.68 -2.42
N TYR A 77 4.52 -5.44 -2.35
CA TYR A 77 5.88 -5.05 -2.69
C TYR A 77 6.69 -4.77 -1.43
N ASP A 78 7.89 -5.36 -1.37
CA ASP A 78 8.90 -5.03 -0.37
C ASP A 78 10.26 -4.84 -1.09
N GLY A 79 10.60 -3.58 -1.34
CA GLY A 79 11.81 -3.22 -2.09
C GLY A 79 11.82 -3.75 -3.52
N ASP A 80 12.66 -4.73 -3.78
CA ASP A 80 12.85 -5.39 -5.07
C ASP A 80 12.09 -6.72 -5.20
N THR A 81 11.33 -7.08 -4.17
CA THR A 81 10.67 -8.38 -4.04
C THR A 81 9.15 -8.21 -4.00
N VAL A 82 8.47 -9.10 -4.68
CA VAL A 82 7.01 -9.23 -4.66
C VAL A 82 6.63 -10.45 -3.86
N HIS A 83 5.80 -10.26 -2.85
CA HIS A 83 5.21 -11.29 -2.03
C HIS A 83 3.78 -11.56 -2.48
N MET A 84 3.44 -12.81 -2.68
CA MET A 84 2.07 -13.23 -2.97
C MET A 84 1.83 -14.64 -2.45
N THR A 85 0.58 -15.02 -2.30
CA THR A 85 0.18 -16.37 -1.92
C THR A 85 -0.60 -16.99 -3.06
N VAL A 86 -0.08 -18.07 -3.62
CA VAL A 86 -0.84 -18.92 -4.54
C VAL A 86 -1.79 -19.77 -3.70
N GLU A 87 -3.06 -19.75 -4.03
CA GLU A 87 -4.10 -20.51 -3.32
C GLU A 87 -4.87 -21.40 -4.28
N TYR A 88 -4.97 -22.68 -3.94
CA TYR A 88 -5.93 -23.58 -4.56
C TYR A 88 -7.08 -23.82 -3.60
N ARG A 89 -8.30 -23.70 -4.11
CA ARG A 89 -9.53 -24.07 -3.42
C ARG A 89 -10.31 -25.04 -4.26
N SER A 90 -10.91 -26.03 -3.62
CA SER A 90 -11.67 -27.09 -4.32
C SER A 90 -12.94 -26.57 -5.01
N ASP A 91 -13.41 -25.36 -4.71
CA ASP A 91 -14.58 -24.71 -5.34
C ASP A 91 -14.23 -23.83 -6.56
N LEU A 92 -12.94 -23.61 -6.84
CA LEU A 92 -12.52 -22.79 -7.98
C LEU A 92 -12.98 -23.41 -9.32
N ASN A 93 -13.44 -22.53 -10.22
CA ASN A 93 -13.88 -22.90 -11.57
C ASN A 93 -14.95 -24.02 -11.61
N GLY A 94 -15.80 -24.08 -10.59
CA GLY A 94 -16.86 -25.08 -10.46
C GLY A 94 -16.43 -26.38 -9.78
N GLY A 95 -15.16 -26.45 -9.35
CA GLY A 95 -14.59 -27.57 -8.62
C GLY A 95 -14.27 -28.79 -9.50
N LEU A 96 -13.46 -29.68 -8.94
CA LEU A 96 -13.16 -30.97 -9.55
C LEU A 96 -14.02 -32.10 -8.91
N ASP A 97 -14.44 -33.06 -9.71
CA ASP A 97 -15.22 -34.20 -9.28
C ASP A 97 -14.38 -35.31 -8.60
N HIS A 98 -13.06 -35.13 -8.58
CA HIS A 98 -12.10 -36.04 -7.96
C HIS A 98 -11.05 -35.29 -7.16
N GLY A 99 -10.52 -35.97 -6.14
CA GLY A 99 -9.38 -35.44 -5.37
C GLY A 99 -8.05 -35.75 -6.05
N PHE A 100 -7.02 -34.96 -5.71
CA PHE A 100 -5.66 -35.17 -6.23
C PHE A 100 -4.59 -34.73 -5.25
N TRP A 101 -3.36 -35.13 -5.51
CA TRP A 101 -2.21 -34.67 -4.75
C TRP A 101 -1.57 -33.47 -5.43
N ILE A 102 -1.55 -32.32 -4.76
CA ILE A 102 -0.73 -31.17 -5.20
C ILE A 102 0.72 -31.50 -4.90
N ARG A 103 1.54 -31.55 -5.93
CA ARG A 103 3.00 -31.78 -5.86
C ARG A 103 3.79 -30.61 -6.41
N GLU A 104 3.15 -29.81 -7.27
CA GLU A 104 3.75 -28.65 -7.90
C GLU A 104 2.73 -27.52 -8.05
N PHE A 105 3.26 -26.29 -8.19
CA PHE A 105 2.46 -25.14 -8.57
C PHE A 105 3.30 -24.19 -9.42
N GLY A 106 2.64 -23.34 -10.19
CA GLY A 106 3.29 -22.37 -11.05
C GLY A 106 2.57 -21.05 -11.14
N VAL A 107 3.36 -20.00 -11.33
CA VAL A 107 2.89 -18.66 -11.68
C VAL A 107 3.33 -18.35 -13.10
N PHE A 108 2.40 -17.91 -13.92
CA PHE A 108 2.61 -17.63 -15.34
C PHE A 108 2.52 -16.12 -15.58
N ALA A 109 3.30 -15.66 -16.54
CA ALA A 109 3.33 -14.27 -16.92
C ALA A 109 3.37 -14.14 -18.46
N ARG A 110 2.92 -12.98 -18.95
CA ARG A 110 2.96 -12.65 -20.37
C ARG A 110 4.31 -12.04 -20.73
N ASP A 111 4.97 -12.60 -21.75
CA ASP A 111 6.16 -12.00 -22.35
C ASP A 111 5.77 -10.78 -23.20
N LEU A 112 6.74 -9.97 -23.57
CA LEU A 112 6.57 -8.77 -24.40
C LEU A 112 6.03 -9.09 -25.81
N ASP A 113 6.28 -10.30 -26.29
CA ASP A 113 5.76 -10.82 -27.56
C ASP A 113 4.31 -11.35 -27.44
N GLY A 114 3.72 -11.30 -26.26
CA GLY A 114 2.35 -11.77 -25.96
C GLY A 114 2.26 -13.25 -25.62
N GLU A 115 3.36 -13.98 -25.63
CA GLU A 115 3.41 -15.39 -25.24
C GLU A 115 3.37 -15.54 -23.71
N GLU A 116 2.75 -16.63 -23.24
CA GLU A 116 2.75 -16.98 -21.83
C GLU A 116 4.00 -17.80 -21.49
N VAL A 117 4.62 -17.47 -20.38
CA VAL A 117 5.80 -18.17 -19.86
C VAL A 117 5.60 -18.55 -18.41
N LEU A 118 6.10 -19.71 -18.01
CA LEU A 118 6.21 -20.09 -16.61
C LEU A 118 7.26 -19.19 -15.94
N LEU A 119 6.78 -18.24 -15.13
CA LEU A 119 7.62 -17.29 -14.41
C LEU A 119 8.28 -17.93 -13.19
N TYR A 120 7.47 -18.64 -12.40
CA TYR A 120 7.85 -19.18 -11.12
C TYR A 120 7.30 -20.60 -10.97
N TYR A 121 8.14 -21.49 -10.48
CA TYR A 121 7.82 -22.90 -10.25
C TYR A 121 8.08 -23.28 -8.81
N GLY A 122 7.14 -23.95 -8.20
CA GLY A 122 7.27 -24.52 -6.87
C GLY A 122 7.04 -26.03 -6.89
N THR A 123 7.89 -26.76 -6.19
CA THR A 123 7.71 -28.19 -5.95
C THR A 123 7.55 -28.45 -4.45
N LEU A 124 6.64 -29.33 -4.11
CA LEU A 124 6.41 -29.76 -2.73
C LEU A 124 7.28 -30.97 -2.34
N GLY A 125 8.04 -31.53 -3.29
CA GLY A 125 8.97 -32.63 -3.04
C GLY A 125 8.29 -33.83 -2.37
N ASP A 126 8.81 -34.24 -1.22
CA ASP A 126 8.30 -35.38 -0.43
C ASP A 126 7.06 -35.02 0.40
N TYR A 127 6.56 -33.80 0.34
CA TYR A 127 5.42 -33.32 1.13
C TYR A 127 4.22 -32.91 0.27
N PRO A 128 3.73 -33.80 -0.62
CA PRO A 128 2.55 -33.50 -1.41
C PRO A 128 1.34 -33.23 -0.50
N GLN A 129 0.45 -32.37 -0.96
CA GLN A 129 -0.75 -32.04 -0.20
C GLN A 129 -1.97 -32.60 -0.90
N TRP A 130 -2.73 -33.46 -0.20
CA TRP A 130 -3.99 -33.98 -0.72
C TRP A 130 -5.05 -32.89 -0.71
N VAL A 131 -5.83 -32.85 -1.78
CA VAL A 131 -7.03 -32.04 -1.90
C VAL A 131 -8.19 -32.95 -2.26
N SER A 132 -9.29 -32.78 -1.54
CA SER A 132 -10.51 -33.54 -1.79
C SER A 132 -11.26 -33.05 -3.02
N ALA A 133 -12.08 -33.92 -3.61
CA ALA A 133 -13.06 -33.49 -4.59
C ALA A 133 -13.96 -32.39 -4.02
N TYR A 134 -14.41 -31.49 -4.88
CA TYR A 134 -15.36 -30.45 -4.46
C TYR A 134 -16.66 -31.09 -3.93
N SER A 135 -17.12 -30.60 -2.81
CA SER A 135 -18.42 -30.94 -2.27
C SER A 135 -19.09 -29.71 -1.71
N SER A 136 -20.39 -29.61 -1.79
CA SER A 136 -21.17 -28.50 -1.25
C SER A 136 -21.12 -28.35 0.28
N THR A 137 -20.51 -29.33 0.96
CA THR A 137 -20.42 -29.38 2.43
C THR A 137 -19.09 -28.89 2.99
N GLY A 138 -18.11 -28.64 2.13
CA GLY A 138 -16.81 -28.13 2.57
C GLY A 138 -15.90 -27.74 1.41
N ILE A 139 -15.11 -26.73 1.63
CA ILE A 139 -14.08 -26.25 0.71
C ILE A 139 -12.72 -26.68 1.28
N ASP A 140 -11.95 -27.41 0.47
CA ASP A 140 -10.57 -27.75 0.80
C ASP A 140 -9.64 -26.68 0.20
N THR A 141 -8.74 -26.13 1.00
CA THR A 141 -7.88 -25.02 0.62
C THR A 141 -6.42 -25.35 0.89
N ARG A 142 -5.54 -25.02 -0.05
CA ARG A 142 -4.09 -25.10 0.11
C ARG A 142 -3.45 -23.79 -0.31
N ARG A 143 -2.48 -23.33 0.47
CA ARG A 143 -1.81 -22.04 0.29
C ARG A 143 -0.32 -22.19 0.22
N PHE A 144 0.28 -21.48 -0.71
CA PHE A 144 1.71 -21.51 -0.99
C PHE A 144 2.21 -20.05 -1.03
N PRO A 145 2.69 -19.51 0.11
CA PRO A 145 3.33 -18.20 0.12
C PRO A 145 4.62 -18.23 -0.71
N ILE A 146 4.79 -17.25 -1.56
CA ILE A 146 5.96 -17.13 -2.44
C ILE A 146 6.52 -15.71 -2.44
N SER A 147 7.80 -15.62 -2.74
CA SER A 147 8.50 -14.35 -2.93
C SER A 147 9.25 -14.38 -4.26
N ILE A 148 9.02 -13.39 -5.08
CA ILE A 148 9.64 -13.28 -6.42
C ILE A 148 10.45 -11.99 -6.45
N THR A 149 11.76 -12.09 -6.62
CA THR A 149 12.61 -10.92 -6.81
C THR A 149 12.44 -10.42 -8.25
N VAL A 150 11.92 -9.23 -8.40
CA VAL A 150 11.61 -8.59 -9.69
C VAL A 150 12.53 -7.40 -10.00
N GLY A 151 13.23 -6.88 -9.00
CA GLY A 151 14.11 -5.72 -9.11
C GLY A 151 13.41 -4.41 -8.71
N GLU A 152 14.21 -3.44 -8.33
CA GLU A 152 13.74 -2.13 -7.85
C GLU A 152 13.00 -1.38 -8.94
N GLY A 153 11.82 -0.84 -8.61
CA GLY A 153 10.97 -0.07 -9.52
C GLY A 153 10.15 -0.89 -10.52
N ALA A 154 10.16 -2.24 -10.41
CA ALA A 154 9.27 -3.08 -11.21
C ALA A 154 7.81 -2.90 -10.77
N THR A 155 6.90 -2.85 -11.74
CA THR A 155 5.45 -2.88 -11.49
C THR A 155 4.91 -4.26 -11.90
N VAL A 156 4.14 -4.90 -11.03
CA VAL A 156 3.47 -6.17 -11.34
C VAL A 156 1.97 -5.93 -11.47
N ILE A 157 1.38 -6.45 -12.52
CA ILE A 157 -0.07 -6.39 -12.79
C ILE A 157 -0.60 -7.81 -12.83
N ILE A 158 -1.79 -8.04 -12.27
CA ILE A 158 -2.50 -9.31 -12.38
C ILE A 158 -3.56 -9.19 -13.47
N ASP A 159 -3.57 -10.12 -14.43
CA ASP A 159 -4.56 -10.23 -15.51
C ASP A 159 -5.57 -11.37 -15.22
N TYR A 160 -5.85 -11.62 -13.97
CA TYR A 160 -6.90 -12.54 -13.49
C TYR A 160 -7.49 -12.00 -12.19
N SER A 161 -8.66 -12.51 -11.78
CA SER A 161 -9.29 -12.07 -10.53
C SER A 161 -8.57 -12.67 -9.31
N PRO A 162 -8.02 -11.87 -8.41
CA PRO A 162 -7.42 -12.36 -7.17
C PRO A 162 -8.54 -12.75 -6.20
N GLU A 163 -8.74 -14.05 -5.99
CA GLU A 163 -9.84 -14.60 -5.19
C GLU A 163 -9.37 -15.36 -3.94
N ALA A 164 -8.10 -15.25 -3.59
CA ALA A 164 -7.57 -15.92 -2.42
C ALA A 164 -8.20 -15.38 -1.12
N PHE A 165 -8.55 -16.26 -0.21
CA PHE A 165 -9.00 -15.85 1.11
C PHE A 165 -7.84 -15.25 1.89
N MET A 166 -8.03 -14.03 2.39
CA MET A 166 -7.07 -13.39 3.27
C MET A 166 -7.08 -14.05 4.65
N THR A 167 -5.91 -14.32 5.19
CA THR A 167 -5.76 -14.70 6.60
C THR A 167 -5.90 -13.47 7.49
N ALA A 168 -6.08 -13.66 8.80
CA ALA A 168 -6.07 -12.55 9.75
C ALA A 168 -4.73 -11.79 9.74
N GLU A 169 -3.62 -12.48 9.42
CA GLU A 169 -2.28 -11.91 9.30
C GLU A 169 -2.15 -11.06 8.03
N ASP A 170 -2.62 -11.56 6.90
CA ASP A 170 -2.68 -10.81 5.63
C ASP A 170 -3.51 -9.53 5.78
N VAL A 171 -4.67 -9.61 6.42
CA VAL A 171 -5.53 -8.44 6.70
C VAL A 171 -4.80 -7.44 7.59
N LYS A 172 -4.12 -7.90 8.64
CA LYS A 172 -3.36 -7.03 9.54
C LYS A 172 -2.22 -6.34 8.79
N GLU A 173 -1.47 -7.06 7.98
CA GLU A 173 -0.39 -6.52 7.18
C GLU A 173 -0.91 -5.51 6.16
N TYR A 174 -1.94 -5.84 5.42
CA TYR A 174 -2.60 -4.93 4.48
C TYR A 174 -3.10 -3.65 5.17
N CYS A 175 -3.73 -3.78 6.34
CA CYS A 175 -4.19 -2.63 7.10
C CYS A 175 -3.04 -1.73 7.58
N THR A 176 -1.91 -2.32 8.00
CA THR A 176 -0.78 -1.54 8.55
C THR A 176 0.12 -0.96 7.47
N VAL A 177 0.38 -1.69 6.39
CA VAL A 177 1.35 -1.31 5.35
C VAL A 177 0.69 -0.48 4.24
N VAL A 178 -0.55 -0.79 3.89
CA VAL A 178 -1.24 -0.13 2.77
C VAL A 178 -2.27 0.88 3.25
N MET A 179 -3.25 0.43 4.05
CA MET A 179 -4.38 1.30 4.40
C MET A 179 -4.00 2.42 5.37
N LEU A 180 -3.25 2.12 6.42
CA LEU A 180 -2.93 3.11 7.45
C LEU A 180 -2.12 4.30 6.91
N PRO A 181 -1.08 4.14 6.09
CA PRO A 181 -0.37 5.25 5.48
C PRO A 181 -1.27 6.12 4.58
N GLN A 182 -2.14 5.49 3.80
CA GLN A 182 -3.10 6.21 2.94
C GLN A 182 -4.10 7.01 3.79
N PHE A 183 -4.60 6.40 4.85
CA PHE A 183 -5.54 7.05 5.77
C PHE A 183 -4.91 8.25 6.50
N LEU A 184 -3.65 8.09 6.95
CA LEU A 184 -2.90 9.17 7.59
C LEU A 184 -2.61 10.31 6.62
N ALA A 185 -2.26 10.02 5.37
CA ALA A 185 -2.04 11.03 4.35
C ALA A 185 -3.31 11.83 4.03
N GLU A 186 -4.45 11.16 3.90
CA GLU A 186 -5.73 11.83 3.67
C GLU A 186 -6.19 12.63 4.90
N ALA A 187 -6.02 12.08 6.11
CA ALA A 187 -6.30 12.81 7.35
C ALA A 187 -5.43 14.07 7.48
N GLN A 188 -4.14 13.98 7.17
CA GLN A 188 -3.24 15.15 7.17
C GLN A 188 -3.70 16.21 6.18
N LYS A 189 -4.08 15.80 4.98
CA LYS A 189 -4.61 16.70 3.95
C LYS A 189 -5.88 17.43 4.40
N LEU A 190 -6.79 16.73 5.09
CA LEU A 190 -8.00 17.35 5.65
C LEU A 190 -7.66 18.33 6.77
N ILE A 191 -6.69 18.00 7.63
CA ILE A 191 -6.21 18.89 8.69
C ILE A 191 -5.57 20.14 8.09
N ASP A 192 -4.73 19.98 7.07
CA ASP A 192 -4.07 21.11 6.40
C ASP A 192 -5.09 22.01 5.70
N ALA A 193 -6.09 21.42 5.04
CA ALA A 193 -7.18 22.17 4.44
C ALA A 193 -8.01 22.93 5.47
N HIS A 194 -8.33 22.31 6.61
CA HIS A 194 -9.03 22.96 7.71
C HIS A 194 -8.22 24.12 8.32
N ASN A 195 -6.91 23.92 8.51
CA ASN A 195 -6.04 24.97 9.06
C ASN A 195 -5.82 26.13 8.09
N ALA A 196 -5.91 25.88 6.79
CA ALA A 196 -5.80 26.88 5.75
C ALA A 196 -7.11 27.65 5.50
N ASP A 197 -8.23 27.13 5.96
CA ASP A 197 -9.55 27.74 5.77
C ASP A 197 -9.75 28.92 6.73
N PRO A 198 -9.82 30.17 6.21
CA PRO A 198 -10.06 31.34 7.05
C PRO A 198 -11.43 31.32 7.73
N GLU A 199 -12.37 30.52 7.27
CA GLU A 199 -13.72 30.39 7.82
C GLU A 199 -13.90 29.19 8.78
N ALA A 200 -12.83 28.43 9.01
CA ALA A 200 -12.89 27.20 9.81
C ALA A 200 -13.36 27.42 11.26
N HIS A 201 -13.13 28.63 11.81
CA HIS A 201 -13.48 28.96 13.20
C HIS A 201 -14.22 30.30 13.30
N PRO A 202 -15.43 30.44 12.74
CA PRO A 202 -16.13 31.73 12.68
C PRO A 202 -16.43 32.32 14.06
N ALA A 203 -16.64 31.50 15.08
CA ALA A 203 -16.86 31.96 16.45
C ALA A 203 -15.61 32.62 17.05
N ILE A 204 -14.43 32.08 16.78
CA ILE A 204 -13.15 32.64 17.24
C ILE A 204 -12.84 33.93 16.50
N GLN A 205 -13.07 33.97 15.19
CA GLN A 205 -12.87 35.15 14.36
C GLN A 205 -13.80 36.29 14.79
N ASN A 206 -15.09 36.01 15.03
CA ASN A 206 -16.04 36.96 15.53
C ASN A 206 -15.65 37.51 16.92
N LEU A 207 -15.12 36.63 17.79
CA LEU A 207 -14.62 37.04 19.11
C LEU A 207 -13.39 37.93 18.99
N SER A 208 -12.45 37.58 18.11
CA SER A 208 -11.25 38.40 17.83
C SER A 208 -11.65 39.77 17.32
N ALA A 209 -12.52 39.87 16.32
CA ALA A 209 -13.02 41.13 15.79
C ALA A 209 -13.75 41.98 16.85
N ALA A 210 -14.50 41.33 17.73
CA ALA A 210 -15.15 42.05 18.85
C ALA A 210 -14.14 42.56 19.88
N LEU A 211 -13.08 41.81 20.16
CA LEU A 211 -11.99 42.25 21.04
C LEU A 211 -11.21 43.40 20.43
N ASP A 212 -10.87 43.35 19.15
CA ASP A 212 -10.19 44.40 18.43
C ASP A 212 -11.02 45.69 18.43
N SER A 213 -12.35 45.57 18.24
CA SER A 213 -13.26 46.72 18.30
C SER A 213 -13.30 47.35 19.69
N ARG A 214 -13.30 46.53 20.74
CA ARG A 214 -13.27 47.00 22.14
C ARG A 214 -11.92 47.63 22.48
N LEU A 215 -10.83 47.06 22.00
CA LEU A 215 -9.49 47.58 22.16
C LEU A 215 -9.37 48.96 21.52
N SER A 216 -9.81 49.10 20.26
CA SER A 216 -9.82 50.39 19.54
C SER A 216 -10.65 51.43 20.26
N LEU A 217 -11.78 51.04 20.88
CA LEU A 217 -12.58 51.97 21.69
C LEU A 217 -11.85 52.43 22.95
N LEU A 218 -11.14 51.53 23.65
CA LEU A 218 -10.33 51.87 24.82
C LEU A 218 -9.16 52.76 24.45
N GLU A 219 -8.48 52.49 23.34
CA GLU A 219 -7.41 53.32 22.80
C GLU A 219 -7.91 54.76 22.52
N LEU A 220 -9.09 54.85 21.90
CA LEU A 220 -9.74 56.13 21.67
C LEU A 220 -10.06 56.86 22.99
N MET A 221 -10.58 56.14 23.99
CA MET A 221 -10.95 56.71 25.31
C MET A 221 -9.74 57.22 26.10
N TYR A 222 -8.60 56.50 26.02
CA TYR A 222 -7.40 56.85 26.77
C TYR A 222 -6.39 57.62 25.95
N ASN A 223 -6.70 57.92 24.68
CA ASN A 223 -5.82 58.61 23.73
C ASN A 223 -4.42 58.01 23.66
N THR A 224 -4.37 56.68 23.78
CA THR A 224 -3.14 55.90 23.68
C THR A 224 -3.38 54.69 22.80
N ASP A 225 -2.45 54.41 21.91
CA ASP A 225 -2.38 53.13 21.21
C ASP A 225 -1.74 52.10 22.14
N VAL A 226 -2.30 50.89 22.22
CA VAL A 226 -1.74 49.76 22.99
C VAL A 226 -0.35 49.36 22.45
N SER A 227 -0.04 49.67 21.21
CA SER A 227 1.29 49.55 20.65
C SER A 227 2.31 50.59 21.15
N GLY A 228 1.86 51.55 21.98
CA GLY A 228 2.69 52.61 22.53
C GLY A 228 2.78 53.88 21.68
N ASN A 229 2.04 53.97 20.59
CA ASN A 229 1.94 55.16 19.78
C ASN A 229 0.87 56.12 20.34
N PRO A 230 1.14 57.43 20.54
CA PRO A 230 0.15 58.34 21.03
C PRO A 230 -0.95 58.56 19.99
N PHE A 231 -2.20 58.38 20.40
CA PHE A 231 -3.36 58.71 19.57
C PHE A 231 -3.66 60.19 19.64
N THR A 232 -3.66 60.89 18.51
CA THR A 232 -3.95 62.31 18.45
C THR A 232 -5.28 62.55 17.74
N VAL A 233 -6.23 63.17 18.43
CA VAL A 233 -7.49 63.62 17.84
C VAL A 233 -7.40 65.13 17.59
N THR A 234 -7.67 65.52 16.34
CA THR A 234 -7.71 66.89 15.92
C THR A 234 -9.15 67.33 15.71
N PHE A 235 -9.56 68.42 16.34
CA PHE A 235 -10.89 69.02 16.16
C PHE A 235 -10.78 70.31 15.41
N ASP A 236 -11.58 70.54 14.39
CA ASP A 236 -11.66 71.78 13.65
C ASP A 236 -12.33 72.91 14.45
N SER A 237 -13.21 72.52 15.41
CA SER A 237 -13.87 73.44 16.32
C SER A 237 -14.27 72.75 17.61
N LEU A 238 -14.11 73.42 18.74
CA LEU A 238 -14.54 72.94 20.06
C LEU A 238 -15.97 73.39 20.42
N THR A 239 -16.64 74.10 19.53
CA THR A 239 -17.97 74.68 19.78
C THR A 239 -19.01 73.54 19.83
N GLY A 240 -19.64 73.32 21.02
CA GLY A 240 -20.64 72.29 21.24
C GLY A 240 -20.08 70.94 21.64
N LEU A 241 -18.79 70.77 21.81
CA LEU A 241 -18.16 69.58 22.37
C LEU A 241 -18.13 69.66 23.92
N ALA A 242 -18.78 68.70 24.58
CA ALA A 242 -18.62 68.50 26.02
C ALA A 242 -17.49 67.47 26.21
N VAL A 243 -16.28 67.91 26.45
CA VAL A 243 -15.12 67.08 26.68
C VAL A 243 -14.75 67.17 28.16
N THR A 244 -14.72 66.03 28.84
CA THR A 244 -14.20 65.93 30.21
C THR A 244 -12.78 65.35 30.14
N GLY A 245 -11.82 66.23 30.50
CA GLY A 245 -10.41 65.84 30.53
C GLY A 245 -9.59 66.93 31.25
N VAL A 246 -8.32 66.67 31.52
CA VAL A 246 -7.39 67.61 32.14
C VAL A 246 -6.52 68.19 31.05
N TRP A 247 -6.50 69.57 30.96
CA TRP A 247 -5.60 70.28 30.01
C TRP A 247 -4.16 70.15 30.50
N ASN A 248 -3.32 69.50 29.77
CA ASN A 248 -1.88 69.45 30.01
C ASN A 248 -1.23 70.74 29.39
N THR A 249 -0.90 71.70 30.23
CA THR A 249 -0.33 73.00 29.78
C THR A 249 1.08 72.88 29.19
N SER A 250 1.84 71.85 29.58
CA SER A 250 3.20 71.62 29.08
C SER A 250 3.22 70.98 27.70
N GLN A 251 2.21 70.19 27.38
CA GLN A 251 2.08 69.52 26.09
C GLN A 251 0.98 70.10 25.19
N GLN A 252 0.25 71.13 25.69
CA GLN A 252 -0.83 71.81 24.97
C GLN A 252 -1.88 70.85 24.40
N ARG A 253 -2.29 69.81 25.20
CA ARG A 253 -3.29 68.82 24.83
C ARG A 253 -4.24 68.57 25.98
N LEU A 254 -5.43 68.09 25.63
CA LEU A 254 -6.37 67.46 26.59
C LEU A 254 -5.93 66.04 26.88
N GLU A 255 -5.86 65.68 28.16
CA GLU A 255 -5.66 64.32 28.64
C GLU A 255 -6.94 63.84 29.27
N PHE A 256 -7.43 62.64 28.85
CA PHE A 256 -8.69 62.06 29.31
C PHE A 256 -8.43 60.97 30.34
#